data_215e2f3ea65fbe3dfe42f7ac8eec5061
#
_entry.id   215e2f3ea65fbe3dfe42f7ac8eec5061
#
_cell.length_a   1.000
_cell.length_b   1.000
_cell.length_c   1.000
_cell.angle_alpha   90.00
_cell.angle_beta   90.00
_cell.angle_gamma   90.00
#
_symmetry.space_group_name_H-M   'P 1'
#
loop_
_entity.id
_entity.type
_entity.pdbx_description
1 polymer ?
#
loop_
_entity_poly.entity_id
_entity_poly.type
_entity_poly.pdbx_seq_one_letter_code
_entity_poly.pdbx_strand_id
1 'polypeptide(L)'
;MYVSQITIEEFRGFKAPTTIKLGKLITCIAGHNGVGKSTILAILGNCGELKGRVAKHLNGDTLRGEYSEIIKFDESDTAGQKAKLHFKPSHTNEALEVNQLDFRASLHSPNKGARNQELRYRLIPKATKKRKTVAKLTWPTYYLGLSRLYPVGESKSVSSRAPRLPDGIHKQFSEAYTQILGLEQDDFKVVYSQLSDAPKKKGAGIQTNAYGLLANSAGQDNVGQILLSVLSFENAKAALKGEYHGGLLLIDEIDATLHPAAQTRLYNWLKRKARELELQVVFTTHSLTLLEYIHNSANLVAQRDSVGNVTLVYLEHSRGTLEVHQNPSIRMITSDLESRMVNSSEAYSVPLVVEDQMALRCIDFLLSEAGRDLKIKSNTEPFSFQEIAKMVSAYPEFFQDALIVLDPDASTEHNRDLLRSNHLKTPFYPVSYTHLTL
;
A
#
# COMPACT_ATOMS: atom_id res chain seq x y z
N MET A 1 -3.16 -2.00 18.32
CA MET A 1 -4.33 -1.79 17.46
C MET A 1 -3.90 -1.43 16.05
N TYR A 2 -4.79 -1.56 15.04
CA TYR A 2 -4.52 -1.16 13.66
C TYR A 2 -5.81 -0.68 12.97
N VAL A 3 -5.67 0.13 11.91
CA VAL A 3 -6.80 0.53 11.06
C VAL A 3 -7.12 -0.63 10.13
N SER A 4 -8.29 -1.24 10.30
CA SER A 4 -8.72 -2.38 9.47
C SER A 4 -9.40 -1.94 8.17
N GLN A 5 -9.98 -0.74 8.16
CA GLN A 5 -10.76 -0.24 7.04
C GLN A 5 -10.84 1.29 7.07
N ILE A 6 -10.78 1.89 5.90
CA ILE A 6 -11.11 3.30 5.66
C ILE A 6 -12.31 3.36 4.72
N THR A 7 -13.32 4.16 5.06
CA THR A 7 -14.39 4.55 4.15
C THR A 7 -14.25 6.05 3.88
N ILE A 8 -14.09 6.41 2.62
CA ILE A 8 -14.01 7.79 2.16
C ILE A 8 -15.36 8.13 1.55
N GLU A 9 -15.98 9.18 2.07
CA GLU A 9 -17.21 9.75 1.53
C GLU A 9 -16.89 10.58 0.27
N GLU A 10 -17.85 11.32 -0.25
CA GLU A 10 -17.61 12.20 -1.40
C GLU A 10 -16.53 13.24 -1.09
N PHE A 11 -15.31 12.97 -1.60
CA PHE A 11 -14.14 13.79 -1.33
C PHE A 11 -13.08 13.69 -2.44
N ARG A 12 -12.81 14.80 -3.13
CA ARG A 12 -11.83 14.92 -4.24
C ARG A 12 -12.09 13.89 -5.35
N GLY A 13 -11.12 13.00 -5.60
CA GLY A 13 -11.24 11.92 -6.59
C GLY A 13 -12.31 10.88 -6.27
N PHE A 14 -12.73 10.79 -5.02
CA PHE A 14 -13.77 9.86 -4.58
C PHE A 14 -15.15 10.49 -4.77
N LYS A 15 -15.88 10.11 -5.82
CA LYS A 15 -17.20 10.65 -6.18
C LYS A 15 -18.37 9.94 -5.48
N ALA A 16 -18.12 8.78 -4.89
CA ALA A 16 -19.08 8.01 -4.12
C ALA A 16 -18.39 7.41 -2.89
N PRO A 17 -19.15 7.01 -1.85
CA PRO A 17 -18.61 6.34 -0.68
C PRO A 17 -17.80 5.11 -1.08
N THR A 18 -16.52 5.13 -0.80
CA THR A 18 -15.57 4.11 -1.20
C THR A 18 -14.92 3.49 0.03
N THR A 19 -14.99 2.17 0.13
CA THR A 19 -14.45 1.42 1.27
C THR A 19 -13.21 0.62 0.87
N ILE A 20 -12.13 0.79 1.62
CA ILE A 20 -10.85 0.13 1.40
C ILE A 20 -10.46 -0.63 2.67
N LYS A 21 -10.23 -1.93 2.56
CA LYS A 21 -9.69 -2.74 3.67
C LYS A 21 -8.17 -2.61 3.69
N LEU A 22 -7.60 -2.56 4.88
CA LEU A 22 -6.17 -2.40 5.09
C LEU A 22 -5.59 -3.64 5.77
N GLY A 23 -4.36 -3.97 5.41
CA GLY A 23 -3.62 -5.04 6.05
C GLY A 23 -3.25 -4.71 7.49
N LYS A 24 -3.17 -5.73 8.33
CA LYS A 24 -2.77 -5.55 9.74
C LYS A 24 -1.34 -5.03 9.88
N LEU A 25 -0.41 -5.51 9.06
CA LEU A 25 0.99 -5.13 9.09
C LEU A 25 1.36 -4.19 7.94
N ILE A 26 1.01 -4.57 6.70
CA ILE A 26 1.40 -3.81 5.51
C ILE A 26 0.20 -3.62 4.59
N THR A 27 0.05 -2.39 4.12
CA THR A 27 -0.82 -2.07 2.98
C THR A 27 0.00 -1.36 1.92
N CYS A 28 0.05 -1.95 0.73
CA CYS A 28 0.62 -1.33 -0.46
C CYS A 28 -0.50 -0.72 -1.29
N ILE A 29 -0.43 0.57 -1.59
CA ILE A 29 -1.41 1.28 -2.41
C ILE A 29 -0.74 1.66 -3.73
N ALA A 30 -1.28 1.19 -4.84
CA ALA A 30 -0.78 1.48 -6.18
C ALA A 30 -1.89 2.04 -7.08
N GLY A 31 -1.52 2.51 -8.26
CA GLY A 31 -2.41 3.11 -9.25
C GLY A 31 -1.77 4.30 -9.94
N HIS A 32 -2.42 4.83 -10.95
CA HIS A 32 -1.95 5.99 -11.72
C HIS A 32 -1.79 7.26 -10.88
N ASN A 33 -1.15 8.29 -11.44
CA ASN A 33 -1.08 9.60 -10.82
C ASN A 33 -2.48 10.24 -10.73
N GLY A 34 -2.76 10.94 -9.63
CA GLY A 34 -4.03 11.63 -9.44
C GLY A 34 -5.21 10.77 -8.98
N VAL A 35 -5.06 9.45 -8.82
CA VAL A 35 -6.15 8.54 -8.40
C VAL A 35 -6.53 8.62 -6.92
N GLY A 36 -5.87 9.46 -6.12
CA GLY A 36 -6.24 9.66 -4.71
C GLY A 36 -5.37 8.91 -3.69
N LYS A 37 -4.23 8.32 -4.07
CA LYS A 37 -3.30 7.64 -3.14
C LYS A 37 -2.90 8.51 -1.96
N SER A 38 -2.41 9.73 -2.23
CA SER A 38 -2.00 10.68 -1.18
C SER A 38 -3.19 11.17 -0.34
N THR A 39 -4.42 11.17 -0.88
CA THR A 39 -5.64 11.48 -0.11
C THR A 39 -5.89 10.42 0.98
N ILE A 40 -5.71 9.14 0.65
CA ILE A 40 -5.82 8.06 1.62
C ILE A 40 -4.77 8.22 2.72
N LEU A 41 -3.49 8.47 2.35
CA LEU A 41 -2.42 8.68 3.32
C LEU A 41 -2.70 9.89 4.23
N ALA A 42 -3.23 10.98 3.68
CA ALA A 42 -3.57 12.18 4.45
C ALA A 42 -4.65 11.93 5.51
N ILE A 43 -5.70 11.19 5.14
CA ILE A 43 -6.77 10.84 6.07
C ILE A 43 -6.23 9.94 7.18
N LEU A 44 -5.48 8.90 6.80
CA LEU A 44 -4.83 7.98 7.75
C LEU A 44 -3.87 8.71 8.68
N GLY A 45 -3.00 9.58 8.15
CA GLY A 45 -2.04 10.35 8.94
C GLY A 45 -2.67 11.27 9.98
N ASN A 46 -3.93 11.63 9.78
CA ASN A 46 -4.62 12.54 10.69
C ASN A 46 -5.32 11.84 11.87
N CYS A 47 -5.24 10.50 11.99
CA CYS A 47 -5.96 9.76 13.02
C CYS A 47 -5.28 9.77 14.39
N GLY A 48 -3.94 9.80 14.43
CA GLY A 48 -3.18 9.64 15.66
C GLY A 48 -2.08 10.68 15.85
N GLU A 49 -1.69 10.88 17.09
CA GLU A 49 -0.52 11.66 17.48
C GLU A 49 -0.05 11.21 18.87
N LEU A 50 1.25 11.23 19.10
CA LEU A 50 1.81 11.03 20.41
C LEU A 50 2.28 12.36 20.95
N LYS A 51 1.44 12.99 21.81
CA LYS A 51 1.77 14.24 22.49
C LYS A 51 2.66 13.97 23.71
N GLY A 52 3.61 14.86 23.93
CA GLY A 52 4.37 14.86 25.15
C GLY A 52 5.87 14.62 24.97
N ARG A 53 6.55 14.51 26.10
CA ARG A 53 8.01 14.35 26.16
C ARG A 53 8.46 12.89 26.21
N VAL A 54 7.52 11.95 26.32
CA VAL A 54 7.81 10.53 26.61
C VAL A 54 8.49 9.85 25.41
N ALA A 55 7.97 10.07 24.19
CA ALA A 55 8.61 9.55 23.00
C ALA A 55 8.43 10.53 21.82
N LYS A 56 9.51 10.69 21.07
CA LYS A 56 9.56 11.49 19.86
C LYS A 56 10.23 10.67 18.75
N HIS A 57 10.03 11.10 17.54
CA HIS A 57 10.86 10.66 16.42
C HIS A 57 12.34 10.96 16.73
N LEU A 58 13.25 10.09 16.31
CA LEU A 58 14.69 10.23 16.59
C LEU A 58 15.31 11.51 16.02
N ASN A 59 14.69 12.12 15.01
CA ASN A 59 15.07 13.45 14.51
C ASN A 59 14.55 14.62 15.36
N GLY A 60 13.83 14.33 16.46
CA GLY A 60 13.25 15.31 17.38
C GLY A 60 11.81 15.75 17.09
N ASP A 61 11.21 15.28 15.98
CA ASP A 61 9.82 15.59 15.64
C ASP A 61 8.83 14.85 16.56
N THR A 62 7.61 15.35 16.61
CA THR A 62 6.50 14.65 17.25
C THR A 62 6.05 13.49 16.35
N LEU A 63 5.76 12.33 16.92
CA LEU A 63 5.16 11.21 16.19
C LEU A 63 3.69 11.52 15.90
N ARG A 64 3.47 12.27 14.82
CA ARG A 64 2.14 12.67 14.32
C ARG A 64 2.17 12.77 12.80
N GLY A 65 1.02 12.56 12.17
CA GLY A 65 0.77 13.00 10.80
C GLY A 65 -0.20 14.18 10.80
N GLU A 66 -0.04 15.10 9.85
CA GLU A 66 -0.97 16.21 9.66
C GLU A 66 -1.48 16.24 8.23
N TYR A 67 -2.80 16.34 8.09
CA TYR A 67 -3.47 16.45 6.79
C TYR A 67 -2.89 17.56 5.94
N SER A 68 -2.66 18.74 6.51
CA SER A 68 -2.12 19.92 5.82
C SER A 68 -0.69 19.78 5.32
N GLU A 69 0.05 18.79 5.81
CA GLU A 69 1.40 18.47 5.32
C GLU A 69 1.36 17.66 4.02
N ILE A 70 0.28 16.91 3.81
CA ILE A 70 0.10 16.01 2.69
C ILE A 70 -0.72 16.69 1.58
N ILE A 71 -1.81 17.34 1.97
CA ILE A 71 -2.78 17.93 1.05
C ILE A 71 -2.96 19.41 1.33
N LYS A 72 -2.85 20.24 0.28
CA LYS A 72 -3.18 21.65 0.32
C LYS A 72 -4.67 21.85 0.06
N PHE A 73 -5.22 22.93 0.59
CA PHE A 73 -6.60 23.35 0.32
C PHE A 73 -6.79 23.66 -1.16
N ASP A 74 -7.90 23.24 -1.69
CA ASP A 74 -8.41 23.57 -3.01
C ASP A 74 -9.81 24.16 -2.88
N GLU A 75 -10.19 25.10 -3.76
CA GLU A 75 -11.51 25.78 -3.71
C GLU A 75 -12.68 24.80 -3.89
N SER A 76 -12.44 23.66 -4.53
CA SER A 76 -13.42 22.56 -4.66
C SER A 76 -13.61 21.74 -3.39
N ASP A 77 -12.74 21.90 -2.38
CA ASP A 77 -12.83 21.15 -1.13
C ASP A 77 -14.02 21.64 -0.28
N THR A 78 -15.01 20.80 -0.10
CA THR A 78 -16.23 21.11 0.67
C THR A 78 -16.10 20.71 2.13
N ALA A 79 -16.82 21.42 3.01
CA ALA A 79 -16.97 21.02 4.41
C ALA A 79 -17.87 19.77 4.56
N GLY A 80 -17.95 19.19 5.76
CA GLY A 80 -18.83 18.06 6.08
C GLY A 80 -18.09 16.76 6.36
N GLN A 81 -18.84 15.67 6.43
CA GLN A 81 -18.30 14.32 6.66
C GLN A 81 -17.44 13.90 5.46
N LYS A 82 -16.23 13.38 5.72
CA LYS A 82 -15.27 13.03 4.66
C LYS A 82 -14.77 11.61 4.74
N ALA A 83 -14.60 11.08 5.93
CA ALA A 83 -14.10 9.71 6.07
C ALA A 83 -14.49 9.08 7.41
N LYS A 84 -14.38 7.75 7.45
CA LYS A 84 -14.51 6.91 8.64
C LYS A 84 -13.36 5.91 8.67
N LEU A 85 -12.70 5.76 9.80
CA LEU A 85 -11.71 4.74 10.05
C LEU A 85 -12.27 3.71 11.04
N HIS A 86 -12.09 2.44 10.73
CA HIS A 86 -12.43 1.34 11.63
C HIS A 86 -11.15 0.71 12.15
N PHE A 87 -11.09 0.51 13.46
CA PHE A 87 -9.95 -0.07 14.15
C PHE A 87 -10.26 -1.48 14.63
N LYS A 88 -9.24 -2.33 14.65
CA LYS A 88 -9.26 -3.65 15.27
C LYS A 88 -8.09 -3.80 16.24
N PRO A 89 -8.23 -4.62 17.28
CA PRO A 89 -7.14 -4.93 18.19
C PRO A 89 -6.03 -5.72 17.45
N SER A 90 -4.79 -5.53 17.89
CA SER A 90 -3.66 -6.31 17.38
C SER A 90 -3.72 -7.77 17.85
N HIS A 91 -4.26 -8.00 19.04
CA HIS A 91 -4.46 -9.32 19.64
C HIS A 91 -5.94 -9.58 19.89
N THR A 92 -6.36 -10.84 19.80
CA THR A 92 -7.77 -11.26 19.81
C THR A 92 -8.50 -10.94 21.14
N ASN A 93 -7.76 -10.81 22.25
CA ASN A 93 -8.31 -10.62 23.58
C ASN A 93 -8.26 -9.16 24.07
N GLU A 94 -7.84 -8.22 23.22
CA GLU A 94 -7.80 -6.80 23.58
C GLU A 94 -9.11 -6.10 23.25
N ALA A 95 -9.70 -5.39 24.21
CA ALA A 95 -10.81 -4.48 23.98
C ALA A 95 -10.27 -3.11 23.55
N LEU A 96 -10.82 -2.56 22.48
CA LEU A 96 -10.51 -1.20 22.05
C LEU A 96 -11.49 -0.21 22.66
N GLU A 97 -10.96 0.88 23.26
CA GLU A 97 -11.78 2.02 23.67
C GLU A 97 -12.44 2.71 22.47
N VAL A 98 -11.74 2.77 21.34
CA VAL A 98 -12.20 3.39 20.10
C VAL A 98 -12.09 2.39 18.96
N ASN A 99 -13.23 1.95 18.46
CA ASN A 99 -13.32 1.05 17.29
C ASN A 99 -13.63 1.78 15.98
N GLN A 100 -14.03 3.06 16.06
CA GLN A 100 -14.35 3.89 14.88
C GLN A 100 -13.97 5.35 15.16
N LEU A 101 -13.45 6.01 14.14
CA LEU A 101 -13.13 7.43 14.14
C LEU A 101 -13.68 8.08 12.87
N ASP A 102 -14.63 8.98 13.03
CA ASP A 102 -15.23 9.73 11.94
C ASP A 102 -14.48 11.05 11.77
N PHE A 103 -14.28 11.47 10.52
CA PHE A 103 -13.66 12.73 10.17
C PHE A 103 -14.63 13.66 9.49
N ARG A 104 -14.63 14.91 9.92
CA ARG A 104 -15.28 16.01 9.22
C ARG A 104 -14.26 17.04 8.78
N ALA A 105 -14.49 17.61 7.60
CA ALA A 105 -13.76 18.77 7.15
C ALA A 105 -14.41 20.06 7.62
N SER A 106 -13.59 21.02 7.99
CA SER A 106 -14.02 22.39 8.32
C SER A 106 -13.08 23.41 7.67
N LEU A 107 -13.67 24.45 7.11
CA LEU A 107 -12.96 25.63 6.63
C LEU A 107 -12.81 26.61 7.80
N HIS A 108 -11.62 27.05 8.06
CA HIS A 108 -11.31 28.00 9.12
C HIS A 108 -10.51 29.17 8.58
N SER A 109 -11.01 30.38 8.83
CA SER A 109 -10.27 31.61 8.59
C SER A 109 -9.54 32.00 9.89
N PRO A 110 -8.21 32.02 9.91
CA PRO A 110 -7.46 32.22 11.16
C PRO A 110 -7.56 33.64 11.71
N ASN A 111 -7.90 34.66 10.89
CA ASN A 111 -7.97 36.06 11.33
C ASN A 111 -9.17 36.78 10.70
N LYS A 112 -10.14 37.15 11.54
CA LYS A 112 -11.18 38.14 11.14
C LYS A 112 -10.53 39.50 11.06
N GLY A 113 -10.04 39.91 9.89
CA GLY A 113 -9.51 41.25 9.68
C GLY A 113 -8.23 41.40 8.87
N ALA A 114 -7.54 40.31 8.51
CA ALA A 114 -6.37 40.39 7.62
C ALA A 114 -6.77 40.43 6.13
N ARG A 115 -6.12 41.30 5.34
CA ARG A 115 -6.41 41.49 3.91
C ARG A 115 -6.07 40.29 3.01
N ASN A 116 -5.28 39.32 3.51
CA ASN A 116 -4.96 38.05 2.84
C ASN A 116 -5.38 36.89 3.76
N GLN A 117 -6.62 36.44 3.63
CA GLN A 117 -7.14 35.31 4.40
C GLN A 117 -6.80 34.01 3.68
N GLU A 118 -5.72 33.34 4.06
CA GLU A 118 -5.53 31.94 3.70
C GLU A 118 -6.56 31.08 4.44
N LEU A 119 -7.57 30.60 3.71
CA LEU A 119 -8.49 29.60 4.23
C LEU A 119 -7.73 28.32 4.59
N ARG A 120 -7.89 27.86 5.82
CA ARG A 120 -7.30 26.59 6.26
C ARG A 120 -8.34 25.50 6.27
N TYR A 121 -8.15 24.54 5.41
CA TYR A 121 -8.94 23.32 5.38
C TYR A 121 -8.40 22.32 6.42
N ARG A 122 -9.24 21.93 7.36
CA ARG A 122 -8.86 21.01 8.44
C ARG A 122 -9.76 19.79 8.42
N LEU A 123 -9.15 18.62 8.46
CA LEU A 123 -9.84 17.36 8.70
C LEU A 123 -9.78 17.07 10.21
N ILE A 124 -10.92 17.06 10.88
CA ILE A 124 -11.01 16.99 12.34
C ILE A 124 -11.79 15.74 12.72
N PRO A 125 -11.29 14.94 13.71
CA PRO A 125 -12.07 13.86 14.28
C PRO A 125 -13.40 14.39 14.85
N LYS A 126 -14.50 13.65 14.60
CA LYS A 126 -15.82 14.01 15.07
C LYS A 126 -16.03 13.47 16.48
N ALA A 127 -16.55 14.30 17.38
CA ALA A 127 -17.05 13.83 18.67
C ALA A 127 -18.32 12.98 18.47
N THR A 128 -18.42 11.90 19.23
CA THR A 128 -19.57 10.98 19.24
C THR A 128 -20.11 10.86 20.66
N LYS A 129 -21.27 10.20 20.85
CA LYS A 129 -21.81 9.91 22.19
C LYS A 129 -20.83 9.14 23.07
N LYS A 130 -20.03 8.23 22.47
CA LYS A 130 -19.02 7.44 23.19
C LYS A 130 -17.70 8.20 23.37
N ARG A 131 -17.34 9.07 22.42
CA ARG A 131 -16.09 9.84 22.42
C ARG A 131 -16.40 11.33 22.35
N LYS A 132 -16.38 12.00 23.50
CA LYS A 132 -16.76 13.43 23.64
C LYS A 132 -15.68 14.42 23.17
N THR A 133 -14.55 13.96 22.64
CA THR A 133 -13.43 14.80 22.20
C THR A 133 -13.25 14.80 20.69
N VAL A 134 -12.76 15.90 20.14
CA VAL A 134 -12.32 16.06 18.74
C VAL A 134 -10.79 15.91 18.59
N ALA A 135 -10.07 15.54 19.66
CA ALA A 135 -8.64 15.30 19.57
C ALA A 135 -8.31 14.08 18.70
N LYS A 136 -7.10 13.98 18.18
CA LYS A 136 -6.58 12.75 17.57
C LYS A 136 -6.44 11.66 18.65
N LEU A 137 -6.28 10.41 18.21
CA LEU A 137 -5.99 9.31 19.12
C LEU A 137 -4.58 9.47 19.70
N THR A 138 -4.38 9.10 20.96
CA THR A 138 -3.03 8.97 21.53
C THR A 138 -2.38 7.70 20.99
N TRP A 139 -1.93 7.78 19.75
CA TRP A 139 -1.39 6.64 18.99
C TRP A 139 -0.26 7.12 18.08
N PRO A 140 0.97 6.58 18.22
CA PRO A 140 2.09 7.01 17.41
C PRO A 140 1.77 6.89 15.92
N THR A 141 1.82 8.01 15.22
CA THR A 141 1.55 8.08 13.77
C THR A 141 2.62 8.94 13.14
N TYR A 142 3.22 8.51 12.04
CA TYR A 142 4.22 9.30 11.33
C TYR A 142 4.03 9.20 9.82
N TYR A 143 4.27 10.31 9.11
CA TYR A 143 4.17 10.41 7.66
C TYR A 143 5.49 10.83 7.05
N LEU A 144 5.95 10.03 6.08
CA LEU A 144 7.09 10.30 5.25
C LEU A 144 6.63 10.70 3.85
N GLY A 145 6.60 12.00 3.58
CA GLY A 145 6.21 12.56 2.28
C GLY A 145 7.40 12.71 1.33
N LEU A 146 7.11 13.16 0.11
CA LEU A 146 8.09 13.35 -0.97
C LEU A 146 9.13 14.44 -0.68
N SER A 147 8.88 15.32 0.29
CA SER A 147 9.87 16.30 0.74
C SER A 147 11.20 15.67 1.21
N ARG A 148 11.18 14.38 1.61
CA ARG A 148 12.38 13.63 1.98
C ARG A 148 13.33 13.40 0.80
N LEU A 149 12.83 13.47 -0.44
CA LEU A 149 13.58 13.22 -1.67
C LEU A 149 14.28 14.48 -2.20
N TYR A 150 14.08 15.64 -1.55
CA TYR A 150 14.74 16.88 -1.98
C TYR A 150 16.26 16.70 -1.96
N PRO A 151 16.97 16.97 -3.09
CA PRO A 151 18.40 16.70 -3.18
C PRO A 151 19.20 17.58 -2.20
N VAL A 152 20.07 16.95 -1.41
CA VAL A 152 20.92 17.68 -0.45
C VAL A 152 21.86 18.64 -1.16
N GLY A 153 22.36 18.26 -2.36
CA GLY A 153 23.28 19.07 -3.17
C GLY A 153 22.67 20.35 -3.76
N GLU A 154 21.33 20.47 -3.80
CA GLU A 154 20.63 21.67 -4.29
C GLU A 154 20.42 22.73 -3.19
N SER A 155 20.66 22.38 -1.92
CA SER A 155 20.46 23.32 -0.82
C SER A 155 21.62 24.32 -0.73
N LYS A 156 21.29 25.59 -0.51
CA LYS A 156 22.27 26.69 -0.33
C LYS A 156 23.16 26.48 0.90
N SER A 157 22.63 25.89 1.94
CA SER A 157 23.41 25.51 3.12
C SER A 157 22.84 24.26 3.79
N VAL A 158 23.76 23.43 4.27
CA VAL A 158 23.43 22.17 4.95
C VAL A 158 24.12 22.19 6.30
N SER A 159 23.33 22.08 7.36
CA SER A 159 23.88 21.80 8.69
C SER A 159 23.88 20.30 8.94
N SER A 160 25.02 19.77 9.34
CA SER A 160 25.16 18.35 9.71
C SER A 160 25.38 18.21 11.21
N ARG A 161 24.75 17.22 11.81
CA ARG A 161 24.90 16.90 13.23
C ARG A 161 24.91 15.40 13.41
N ALA A 162 25.88 14.89 14.19
CA ALA A 162 25.85 13.52 14.65
C ALA A 162 24.63 13.32 15.59
N PRO A 163 23.73 12.38 15.32
CA PRO A 163 22.64 12.08 16.24
C PRO A 163 23.19 11.42 17.50
N ARG A 164 22.58 11.74 18.62
CA ARG A 164 22.77 10.97 19.86
C ARG A 164 21.80 9.79 19.83
N LEU A 165 22.12 8.77 19.04
CA LEU A 165 21.34 7.54 19.02
C LEU A 165 21.81 6.63 20.16
N PRO A 166 20.89 5.93 20.84
CA PRO A 166 21.28 4.83 21.71
C PRO A 166 22.12 3.80 20.93
N ASP A 167 23.14 3.21 21.55
CA ASP A 167 24.09 2.30 20.88
C ASP A 167 23.39 1.15 20.14
N GLY A 168 22.35 0.56 20.73
CA GLY A 168 21.55 -0.50 20.10
C GLY A 168 20.83 -0.06 18.82
N ILE A 169 20.34 1.20 18.78
CA ILE A 169 19.67 1.77 17.61
C ILE A 169 20.70 2.09 16.51
N HIS A 170 21.87 2.61 16.89
CA HIS A 170 22.93 2.88 15.94
C HIS A 170 23.34 1.60 15.20
N LYS A 171 23.58 0.51 15.93
CA LYS A 171 23.93 -0.78 15.35
C LYS A 171 22.86 -1.30 14.40
N GLN A 172 21.59 -1.31 14.84
CA GLN A 172 20.47 -1.75 13.99
C GLN A 172 20.32 -0.90 12.71
N PHE A 173 20.50 0.42 12.82
CA PHE A 173 20.49 1.31 11.67
C PHE A 173 21.58 0.93 10.67
N SER A 174 22.80 0.77 11.15
CA SER A 174 23.97 0.46 10.34
C SER A 174 23.79 -0.87 9.60
N GLU A 175 23.41 -1.93 10.31
CA GLU A 175 23.19 -3.26 9.72
C GLU A 175 22.07 -3.24 8.67
N ALA A 176 20.95 -2.58 8.98
CA ALA A 176 19.82 -2.50 8.05
C ALA A 176 20.17 -1.66 6.81
N TYR A 177 20.89 -0.56 7.00
CA TYR A 177 21.27 0.33 5.93
C TYR A 177 22.20 -0.36 4.90
N THR A 178 23.25 -1.03 5.38
CA THR A 178 24.16 -1.80 4.53
C THR A 178 23.48 -2.96 3.83
N GLN A 179 22.63 -3.70 4.55
CA GLN A 179 21.87 -4.83 4.00
C GLN A 179 20.92 -4.38 2.89
N ILE A 180 20.17 -3.31 3.10
CA ILE A 180 19.16 -2.83 2.12
C ILE A 180 19.84 -2.29 0.87
N LEU A 181 20.87 -1.48 1.04
CA LEU A 181 21.58 -0.87 -0.09
C LEU A 181 22.60 -1.80 -0.75
N GLY A 182 22.97 -2.91 -0.12
CA GLY A 182 23.97 -3.86 -0.64
C GLY A 182 25.39 -3.26 -0.57
N LEU A 183 25.67 -2.48 0.47
CA LEU A 183 26.98 -1.91 0.70
C LEU A 183 27.87 -2.86 1.49
N GLU A 184 29.16 -2.82 1.26
CA GLU A 184 30.14 -3.50 2.12
C GLU A 184 30.14 -2.85 3.51
N GLN A 185 30.43 -3.64 4.55
CA GLN A 185 30.54 -3.14 5.92
C GLN A 185 31.84 -2.38 6.07
N ASP A 186 31.77 -1.05 6.01
CA ASP A 186 32.83 -0.14 6.38
C ASP A 186 32.49 0.57 7.70
N ASP A 187 33.50 1.09 8.39
CA ASP A 187 33.29 2.00 9.51
C ASP A 187 32.63 3.29 9.02
N PHE A 188 31.36 3.47 9.39
CA PHE A 188 30.63 4.69 9.08
C PHE A 188 29.91 5.26 10.29
N LYS A 189 29.67 6.57 10.23
CA LYS A 189 28.90 7.31 11.23
C LYS A 189 27.55 7.69 10.67
N VAL A 190 26.48 7.49 11.44
CA VAL A 190 25.16 8.03 11.11
C VAL A 190 25.19 9.54 11.34
N VAL A 191 24.75 10.31 10.35
CA VAL A 191 24.72 11.77 10.41
C VAL A 191 23.36 12.29 9.98
N TYR A 192 22.83 13.25 10.73
CA TYR A 192 21.64 14.00 10.34
C TYR A 192 21.99 15.22 9.53
N SER A 193 21.21 15.49 8.50
CA SER A 193 21.23 16.75 7.75
C SER A 193 19.96 17.56 7.99
N GLN A 194 20.11 18.87 8.04
CA GLN A 194 19.02 19.81 7.96
C GLN A 194 19.34 20.84 6.90
N LEU A 195 18.40 21.04 5.97
CA LEU A 195 18.56 21.94 4.85
C LEU A 195 17.96 23.30 5.18
N SER A 196 18.63 24.40 4.81
CA SER A 196 18.11 25.76 5.00
C SER A 196 16.86 26.02 4.17
N ASP A 197 16.86 25.52 2.93
CA ASP A 197 15.80 25.78 1.95
C ASP A 197 14.62 24.80 2.08
N ALA A 198 14.83 23.69 2.78
CA ALA A 198 13.81 22.70 3.07
C ALA A 198 13.81 22.31 4.56
N PRO A 199 13.39 23.23 5.46
CA PRO A 199 13.50 23.03 6.92
C PRO A 199 12.68 21.84 7.44
N LYS A 200 11.71 21.38 6.65
CA LYS A 200 10.95 20.15 6.95
C LYS A 200 11.69 18.87 6.59
N LYS A 201 12.72 18.97 5.71
CA LYS A 201 13.59 17.85 5.40
C LYS A 201 14.68 17.73 6.46
N LYS A 202 14.61 16.66 7.20
CA LYS A 202 15.65 16.22 8.12
C LYS A 202 16.20 14.91 7.58
N GLY A 203 17.27 15.00 6.79
CA GLY A 203 17.93 13.85 6.20
C GLY A 203 18.62 12.98 7.25
N ALA A 204 18.74 11.71 6.96
CA ALA A 204 19.53 10.77 7.73
C ALA A 204 20.34 9.91 6.75
N GLY A 205 21.63 9.96 6.86
CA GLY A 205 22.54 9.22 6.00
C GLY A 205 23.77 8.76 6.77
N ILE A 206 24.72 8.24 6.03
CA ILE A 206 26.00 7.80 6.58
C ILE A 206 27.12 8.71 6.08
N GLN A 207 28.12 8.83 6.91
CA GLN A 207 29.42 9.40 6.56
C GLN A 207 30.47 8.28 6.69
N THR A 208 31.24 8.07 5.64
CA THR A 208 32.34 7.10 5.61
C THR A 208 33.66 7.86 5.64
N ASN A 209 34.75 7.12 5.70
CA ASN A 209 36.10 7.69 5.53
C ASN A 209 36.36 8.18 4.09
N ALA A 210 35.61 7.66 3.11
CA ALA A 210 35.74 7.98 1.70
C ALA A 210 34.89 9.17 1.25
N TYR A 211 33.73 9.40 1.85
CA TYR A 211 32.81 10.48 1.48
C TYR A 211 31.95 10.95 2.64
N GLY A 212 31.60 12.23 2.63
CA GLY A 212 30.72 12.87 3.60
C GLY A 212 29.25 12.76 3.21
N LEU A 213 28.36 13.18 4.12
CA LEU A 213 26.91 13.16 3.96
C LEU A 213 26.40 13.81 2.67
N LEU A 214 27.08 14.89 2.19
CA LEU A 214 26.68 15.61 0.99
C LEU A 214 26.85 14.80 -0.30
N ALA A 215 27.68 13.76 -0.26
CA ALA A 215 27.88 12.85 -1.38
C ALA A 215 26.90 11.66 -1.39
N ASN A 216 26.03 11.54 -0.39
CA ASN A 216 25.01 10.52 -0.38
C ASN A 216 24.02 10.72 -1.53
N SER A 217 23.70 9.63 -2.22
CA SER A 217 22.65 9.66 -3.24
C SER A 217 21.28 9.88 -2.61
N ALA A 218 20.30 10.37 -3.39
CA ALA A 218 18.93 10.54 -2.94
C ALA A 218 18.33 9.23 -2.43
N GLY A 219 18.73 8.08 -3.01
CA GLY A 219 18.29 6.75 -2.55
C GLY A 219 18.85 6.38 -1.18
N GLN A 220 20.11 6.71 -0.93
CA GLN A 220 20.75 6.50 0.37
C GLN A 220 20.06 7.32 1.47
N ASP A 221 19.77 8.60 1.20
CA ASP A 221 19.05 9.48 2.13
C ASP A 221 17.62 9.01 2.37
N ASN A 222 16.92 8.56 1.31
CA ASN A 222 15.57 7.99 1.42
C ASN A 222 15.54 6.78 2.36
N VAL A 223 16.41 5.79 2.17
CA VAL A 223 16.52 4.62 3.04
C VAL A 223 16.83 5.04 4.48
N GLY A 224 17.79 5.94 4.67
CA GLY A 224 18.14 6.45 5.99
C GLY A 224 16.97 7.05 6.75
N GLN A 225 16.13 7.84 6.09
CA GLN A 225 14.93 8.43 6.71
C GLN A 225 13.85 7.40 7.03
N ILE A 226 13.65 6.40 6.17
CA ILE A 226 12.70 5.30 6.43
C ILE A 226 13.17 4.47 7.63
N LEU A 227 14.44 4.09 7.67
CA LEU A 227 15.02 3.35 8.81
C LEU A 227 14.87 4.12 10.11
N LEU A 228 15.23 5.41 10.09
CA LEU A 228 15.14 6.26 11.27
C LEU A 228 13.69 6.35 11.79
N SER A 229 12.74 6.42 10.87
CA SER A 229 11.31 6.48 11.24
C SER A 229 10.86 5.19 11.92
N VAL A 230 11.20 4.03 11.38
CA VAL A 230 10.86 2.73 11.99
C VAL A 230 11.52 2.56 13.35
N LEU A 231 12.81 2.90 13.48
CA LEU A 231 13.53 2.83 14.75
C LEU A 231 13.01 3.84 15.78
N SER A 232 12.35 4.92 15.34
CA SER A 232 11.64 5.84 16.22
C SER A 232 10.43 5.19 16.90
N PHE A 233 9.72 4.29 16.21
CA PHE A 233 8.65 3.48 16.83
C PHE A 233 9.20 2.44 17.81
N GLU A 234 10.38 1.88 17.54
CA GLU A 234 11.07 0.99 18.49
C GLU A 234 11.42 1.74 19.79
N ASN A 235 11.98 2.95 19.66
CA ASN A 235 12.24 3.82 20.79
C ASN A 235 10.95 4.22 21.54
N ALA A 236 9.86 4.49 20.83
CA ALA A 236 8.56 4.76 21.41
C ALA A 236 7.99 3.55 22.16
N LYS A 237 8.14 2.34 21.60
CA LYS A 237 7.74 1.08 22.26
C LYS A 237 8.50 0.88 23.58
N ALA A 238 9.81 1.11 23.57
CA ALA A 238 10.64 1.01 24.78
C ALA A 238 10.27 2.04 25.85
N ALA A 239 9.92 3.27 25.45
CA ALA A 239 9.55 4.36 26.36
C ALA A 239 8.14 4.19 26.94
N LEU A 240 7.17 3.75 26.15
CA LEU A 240 5.76 3.60 26.55
C LEU A 240 5.48 2.28 27.28
N LYS A 241 6.35 1.28 27.10
CA LYS A 241 6.21 -0.05 27.73
C LYS A 241 4.81 -0.64 27.51
N GLY A 242 4.08 -0.94 28.59
CA GLY A 242 2.73 -1.52 28.54
C GLY A 242 1.64 -0.62 27.93
N GLU A 243 1.90 0.68 27.77
CA GLU A 243 0.98 1.62 27.12
C GLU A 243 1.18 1.70 25.59
N TYR A 244 2.12 0.95 25.05
CA TYR A 244 2.34 0.90 23.60
C TYR A 244 1.37 -0.08 22.94
N HIS A 245 0.46 0.44 22.14
CA HIS A 245 -0.55 -0.34 21.40
C HIS A 245 -0.30 -0.34 19.88
N GLY A 246 0.98 -0.40 19.48
CA GLY A 246 1.37 -0.32 18.08
C GLY A 246 1.50 1.13 17.59
N GLY A 247 1.63 1.29 16.27
CA GLY A 247 1.77 2.59 15.62
C GLY A 247 1.38 2.53 14.15
N LEU A 248 1.35 3.70 13.49
CA LEU A 248 1.05 3.83 12.07
C LEU A 248 2.16 4.62 11.36
N LEU A 249 2.82 3.97 10.41
CA LEU A 249 3.80 4.60 9.52
C LEU A 249 3.25 4.69 8.11
N LEU A 250 3.27 5.90 7.56
CA LEU A 250 2.79 6.21 6.21
C LEU A 250 3.98 6.65 5.37
N ILE A 251 4.17 6.05 4.19
CA ILE A 251 5.28 6.37 3.29
C ILE A 251 4.73 6.62 1.89
N ASP A 252 4.91 7.82 1.38
CA ASP A 252 4.54 8.15 0.01
C ASP A 252 5.67 7.79 -0.94
N GLU A 253 5.38 7.05 -2.03
CA GLU A 253 6.35 6.60 -3.04
C GLU A 253 7.60 5.94 -2.43
N ILE A 254 7.43 4.80 -1.77
CA ILE A 254 8.53 4.08 -1.10
C ILE A 254 9.68 3.71 -2.04
N ASP A 255 9.37 3.46 -3.31
CA ASP A 255 10.27 3.04 -4.37
C ASP A 255 11.11 4.19 -4.96
N ALA A 256 10.73 5.45 -4.69
CA ALA A 256 11.39 6.60 -5.28
C ALA A 256 12.91 6.57 -5.02
N THR A 257 13.69 6.75 -6.07
CA THR A 257 15.17 6.76 -6.05
C THR A 257 15.87 5.45 -5.67
N LEU A 258 15.11 4.34 -5.55
CA LEU A 258 15.67 3.04 -5.15
C LEU A 258 15.78 2.07 -6.32
N HIS A 259 16.91 1.37 -6.40
CA HIS A 259 17.08 0.24 -7.30
C HIS A 259 16.11 -0.92 -6.92
N PRO A 260 15.54 -1.69 -7.86
CA PRO A 260 14.60 -2.78 -7.58
C PRO A 260 15.03 -3.74 -6.47
N ALA A 261 16.30 -4.17 -6.46
CA ALA A 261 16.83 -5.04 -5.40
C ALA A 261 16.82 -4.38 -4.01
N ALA A 262 17.02 -3.06 -3.92
CA ALA A 262 16.90 -2.32 -2.66
C ALA A 262 15.44 -2.19 -2.20
N GLN A 263 14.50 -2.02 -3.14
CA GLN A 263 13.06 -1.97 -2.84
C GLN A 263 12.58 -3.29 -2.19
N THR A 264 12.95 -4.43 -2.75
CA THR A 264 12.55 -5.75 -2.20
C THR A 264 13.21 -6.03 -0.85
N ARG A 265 14.49 -5.67 -0.67
CA ARG A 265 15.17 -5.79 0.63
C ARG A 265 14.56 -4.87 1.69
N LEU A 266 14.23 -3.62 1.33
CA LEU A 266 13.54 -2.67 2.20
C LEU A 266 12.15 -3.20 2.62
N TYR A 267 11.36 -3.70 1.66
CA TYR A 267 10.07 -4.30 1.94
C TYR A 267 10.15 -5.46 2.94
N ASN A 268 11.09 -6.38 2.75
CA ASN A 268 11.27 -7.52 3.65
C ASN A 268 11.69 -7.07 5.06
N TRP A 269 12.57 -6.09 5.15
CA TRP A 269 12.97 -5.49 6.41
C TRP A 269 11.80 -4.81 7.12
N LEU A 270 11.00 -4.03 6.39
CA LEU A 270 9.79 -3.39 6.91
C LEU A 270 8.77 -4.41 7.40
N LYS A 271 8.54 -5.49 6.64
CA LYS A 271 7.60 -6.55 7.02
C LYS A 271 7.99 -7.23 8.33
N ARG A 272 9.29 -7.48 8.51
CA ARG A 272 9.83 -8.02 9.76
C ARG A 272 9.64 -7.05 10.92
N LYS A 273 10.07 -5.79 10.75
CA LYS A 273 9.94 -4.74 11.78
C LYS A 273 8.50 -4.40 12.12
N ALA A 274 7.61 -4.39 11.14
CA ALA A 274 6.18 -4.20 11.36
C ALA A 274 5.60 -5.24 12.33
N ARG A 275 6.02 -6.52 12.18
CA ARG A 275 5.61 -7.59 13.09
C ARG A 275 6.21 -7.43 14.50
N GLU A 276 7.52 -7.15 14.59
CA GLU A 276 8.23 -6.98 15.87
C GLU A 276 7.68 -5.81 16.69
N LEU A 277 7.31 -4.72 16.02
CA LEU A 277 6.86 -3.47 16.65
C LEU A 277 5.33 -3.31 16.69
N GLU A 278 4.57 -4.29 16.22
CA GLU A 278 3.12 -4.14 16.02
C GLU A 278 2.75 -2.88 15.22
N LEU A 279 3.63 -2.53 14.30
CA LEU A 279 3.54 -1.33 13.48
C LEU A 279 2.74 -1.62 12.22
N GLN A 280 1.70 -0.84 11.96
CA GLN A 280 1.02 -0.84 10.68
C GLN A 280 1.76 0.10 9.73
N VAL A 281 2.18 -0.41 8.58
CA VAL A 281 2.85 0.36 7.53
C VAL A 281 1.94 0.46 6.32
N VAL A 282 1.62 1.67 5.89
CA VAL A 282 0.88 1.92 4.65
C VAL A 282 1.76 2.75 3.73
N PHE A 283 2.00 2.26 2.53
CA PHE A 283 2.83 2.99 1.58
C PHE A 283 2.23 3.00 0.18
N THR A 284 2.62 4.00 -0.60
CA THR A 284 2.32 4.07 -2.02
C THR A 284 3.53 3.66 -2.84
N THR A 285 3.30 3.14 -4.04
CA THR A 285 4.34 2.77 -4.99
C THR A 285 3.85 2.86 -6.43
N HIS A 286 4.80 3.11 -7.34
CA HIS A 286 4.65 3.00 -8.79
C HIS A 286 5.50 1.88 -9.38
N SER A 287 6.27 1.16 -8.56
CA SER A 287 7.19 0.12 -9.00
C SER A 287 6.47 -1.20 -9.29
N LEU A 288 6.36 -1.56 -10.57
CA LEU A 288 5.80 -2.84 -11.00
C LEU A 288 6.59 -4.02 -10.39
N THR A 289 7.91 -3.94 -10.38
CA THR A 289 8.77 -4.97 -9.77
C THR A 289 8.46 -5.18 -8.27
N LEU A 290 8.22 -4.09 -7.53
CA LEU A 290 7.83 -4.22 -6.12
C LEU A 290 6.43 -4.81 -5.97
N LEU A 291 5.48 -4.43 -6.82
CA LEU A 291 4.11 -4.96 -6.82
C LEU A 291 4.09 -6.46 -7.12
N GLU A 292 4.85 -6.92 -8.12
CA GLU A 292 5.04 -8.34 -8.43
C GLU A 292 5.62 -9.10 -7.24
N TYR A 293 6.67 -8.55 -6.64
CA TYR A 293 7.30 -9.17 -5.47
C TYR A 293 6.34 -9.29 -4.28
N ILE A 294 5.55 -8.25 -3.99
CA ILE A 294 4.55 -8.25 -2.91
C ILE A 294 3.46 -9.28 -3.21
N HIS A 295 2.92 -9.30 -4.43
CA HIS A 295 1.87 -10.22 -4.85
C HIS A 295 2.32 -11.68 -4.69
N ASN A 296 3.49 -12.04 -5.23
CA ASN A 296 4.05 -13.38 -5.15
C ASN A 296 4.34 -13.78 -3.70
N SER A 297 4.93 -12.87 -2.90
CA SER A 297 5.22 -13.14 -1.48
C SER A 297 3.95 -13.27 -0.63
N ALA A 298 2.87 -12.57 -0.96
CA ALA A 298 1.59 -12.68 -0.27
C ALA A 298 0.88 -13.99 -0.59
N ASN A 299 0.93 -14.45 -1.85
CA ASN A 299 0.35 -15.73 -2.27
C ASN A 299 1.05 -16.93 -1.61
N LEU A 300 2.38 -16.90 -1.45
CA LEU A 300 3.14 -17.94 -0.73
C LEU A 300 2.80 -17.97 0.77
N VAL A 301 2.46 -16.84 1.37
CA VAL A 301 2.11 -16.71 2.80
C VAL A 301 0.63 -16.96 3.05
N ALA A 302 -0.27 -16.64 2.12
CA ALA A 302 -1.70 -16.93 2.24
C ALA A 302 -2.01 -18.42 2.38
N GLN A 303 -1.08 -19.28 1.95
CA GLN A 303 -1.15 -20.72 2.24
C GLN A 303 -0.79 -21.09 3.70
N ARG A 304 -0.17 -20.18 4.47
CA ARG A 304 0.31 -20.44 5.84
C ARG A 304 -0.31 -19.54 6.91
N ASP A 305 -0.73 -18.30 6.58
CA ASP A 305 -1.27 -17.32 7.53
C ASP A 305 -2.69 -16.89 7.13
N SER A 306 -3.66 -17.31 7.89
CA SER A 306 -5.10 -17.17 7.64
C SER A 306 -5.68 -15.77 7.82
N VAL A 307 -4.90 -14.70 7.95
CA VAL A 307 -5.46 -13.33 8.17
C VAL A 307 -4.62 -12.29 7.47
N GLY A 308 -5.22 -11.52 6.58
CA GLY A 308 -4.74 -10.36 5.81
C GLY A 308 -3.69 -9.46 6.48
N ASN A 309 -2.50 -10.02 6.74
CA ASN A 309 -1.37 -9.28 7.28
C ASN A 309 -0.80 -8.28 6.25
N VAL A 310 -0.89 -8.64 4.97
CA VAL A 310 -0.47 -7.80 3.84
C VAL A 310 -1.65 -7.65 2.89
N THR A 311 -1.93 -6.42 2.47
CA THR A 311 -2.98 -6.10 1.49
C THR A 311 -2.39 -5.24 0.39
N LEU A 312 -2.63 -5.62 -0.85
CA LEU A 312 -2.37 -4.83 -2.04
C LEU A 312 -3.68 -4.14 -2.46
N VAL A 313 -3.66 -2.83 -2.57
CA VAL A 313 -4.78 -2.01 -3.02
C VAL A 313 -4.38 -1.34 -4.32
N TYR A 314 -5.14 -1.55 -5.38
CA TYR A 314 -4.94 -0.88 -6.65
C TYR A 314 -6.10 0.05 -6.95
N LEU A 315 -5.78 1.29 -7.27
CA LEU A 315 -6.75 2.34 -7.59
C LEU A 315 -6.73 2.58 -9.09
N GLU A 316 -7.86 2.34 -9.74
CA GLU A 316 -8.05 2.49 -11.17
C GLU A 316 -9.09 3.56 -11.46
N HIS A 317 -8.83 4.42 -12.46
CA HIS A 317 -9.84 5.29 -13.05
C HIS A 317 -10.41 4.62 -14.28
N SER A 318 -11.60 4.04 -14.14
CA SER A 318 -12.33 3.44 -15.25
C SER A 318 -13.57 4.25 -15.57
N ARG A 319 -13.69 4.70 -16.83
CA ARG A 319 -14.86 5.45 -17.35
C ARG A 319 -15.29 6.64 -16.49
N GLY A 320 -14.33 7.35 -15.87
CA GLY A 320 -14.59 8.54 -15.05
C GLY A 320 -14.97 8.23 -13.59
N THR A 321 -15.01 6.96 -13.19
CA THR A 321 -15.22 6.50 -11.82
C THR A 321 -13.94 5.90 -11.26
N LEU A 322 -13.74 6.07 -9.96
CA LEU A 322 -12.64 5.45 -9.22
C LEU A 322 -13.08 4.06 -8.76
N GLU A 323 -12.37 3.06 -9.22
CA GLU A 323 -12.54 1.67 -8.79
C GLU A 323 -11.40 1.26 -7.85
N VAL A 324 -11.73 0.46 -6.83
CA VAL A 324 -10.77 -0.03 -5.83
C VAL A 324 -10.69 -1.54 -5.90
N HIS A 325 -9.55 -2.04 -6.33
CA HIS A 325 -9.28 -3.46 -6.41
C HIS A 325 -8.42 -3.90 -5.23
N GLN A 326 -8.86 -4.92 -4.51
CA GLN A 326 -8.13 -5.47 -3.37
C GLN A 326 -7.48 -6.79 -3.74
N ASN A 327 -6.17 -6.87 -3.57
CA ASN A 327 -5.33 -8.00 -3.97
C ASN A 327 -5.57 -8.41 -5.43
N PRO A 328 -5.55 -7.45 -6.39
CA PRO A 328 -5.76 -7.77 -7.79
C PRO A 328 -4.62 -8.65 -8.31
N SER A 329 -4.87 -9.34 -9.42
CA SER A 329 -3.80 -10.05 -10.12
C SER A 329 -2.77 -9.08 -10.69
N ILE A 330 -1.52 -9.52 -10.78
CA ILE A 330 -0.46 -8.71 -11.40
C ILE A 330 -0.78 -8.40 -12.86
N ARG A 331 -1.41 -9.33 -13.59
CA ARG A 331 -1.85 -9.10 -14.97
C ARG A 331 -2.79 -7.93 -15.10
N MET A 332 -3.75 -7.78 -14.18
CA MET A 332 -4.66 -6.65 -14.17
C MET A 332 -3.89 -5.33 -14.02
N ILE A 333 -2.98 -5.27 -13.05
CA ILE A 333 -2.15 -4.08 -12.79
C ILE A 333 -1.30 -3.74 -14.02
N THR A 334 -0.60 -4.72 -14.57
CA THR A 334 0.27 -4.55 -15.74
C THR A 334 -0.55 -4.09 -16.94
N SER A 335 -1.71 -4.71 -17.20
CA SER A 335 -2.58 -4.35 -18.30
C SER A 335 -3.10 -2.91 -18.20
N ASP A 336 -3.49 -2.43 -17.01
CA ASP A 336 -3.91 -1.04 -16.82
C ASP A 336 -2.75 -0.05 -17.03
N LEU A 337 -1.58 -0.36 -16.48
CA LEU A 337 -0.40 0.51 -16.62
C LEU A 337 0.11 0.55 -18.09
N GLU A 338 0.17 -0.57 -18.77
CA GLU A 338 0.67 -0.68 -20.15
C GLU A 338 -0.35 -0.20 -21.18
N SER A 339 -1.65 -0.46 -20.99
CA SER A 339 -2.68 -0.06 -21.96
C SER A 339 -2.84 1.46 -22.06
N ARG A 340 -2.46 2.21 -21.03
CA ARG A 340 -2.40 3.68 -21.07
C ARG A 340 -1.10 4.22 -21.65
N MET A 341 -0.02 3.44 -21.63
CA MET A 341 1.28 3.82 -22.20
C MET A 341 1.37 3.50 -23.70
N VAL A 342 0.61 2.53 -24.18
CA VAL A 342 0.66 2.07 -25.57
C VAL A 342 -0.70 2.26 -26.23
N ASN A 343 -0.82 3.25 -27.13
CA ASN A 343 -1.87 3.33 -28.12
C ASN A 343 -1.73 2.16 -29.13
N SER A 344 -1.40 0.97 -28.69
CA SER A 344 -1.15 -0.18 -29.53
C SER A 344 -2.17 -1.28 -29.29
N SER A 345 -2.60 -1.81 -30.38
CA SER A 345 -3.52 -2.88 -30.68
C SER A 345 -3.30 -4.25 -29.99
N GLU A 346 -2.47 -4.35 -28.98
CA GLU A 346 -2.36 -5.53 -28.13
C GLU A 346 -3.29 -5.39 -26.92
N ALA A 347 -4.58 -5.52 -27.19
CA ALA A 347 -5.58 -5.62 -26.15
C ALA A 347 -5.26 -6.79 -25.22
N TYR A 348 -5.54 -6.58 -23.91
CA TYR A 348 -5.50 -7.61 -22.89
C TYR A 348 -6.18 -8.89 -23.43
N SER A 349 -5.42 -9.97 -23.51
CA SER A 349 -5.95 -11.27 -23.93
C SER A 349 -6.21 -12.11 -22.67
N VAL A 350 -7.46 -12.53 -22.49
CA VAL A 350 -7.83 -13.46 -21.43
C VAL A 350 -7.33 -14.86 -21.84
N PRO A 351 -6.47 -15.50 -21.05
CA PRO A 351 -6.11 -16.88 -21.28
C PRO A 351 -7.35 -17.75 -21.06
N LEU A 352 -7.70 -18.53 -22.06
CA LEU A 352 -8.84 -19.42 -22.04
C LEU A 352 -8.36 -20.85 -22.27
N VAL A 353 -8.77 -21.76 -21.40
CA VAL A 353 -8.53 -23.19 -21.57
C VAL A 353 -9.88 -23.87 -21.78
N VAL A 354 -10.02 -24.55 -22.92
CA VAL A 354 -11.24 -25.26 -23.30
C VAL A 354 -10.93 -26.73 -23.61
N GLU A 355 -11.90 -27.59 -23.41
CA GLU A 355 -11.76 -29.02 -23.75
C GLU A 355 -11.80 -29.21 -25.25
N ASP A 356 -12.67 -28.49 -25.98
CA ASP A 356 -12.84 -28.63 -27.40
C ASP A 356 -13.01 -27.30 -28.16
N GLN A 357 -12.98 -27.39 -29.49
CA GLN A 357 -13.15 -26.24 -30.38
C GLN A 357 -14.60 -25.72 -30.42
N MET A 358 -15.59 -26.52 -30.01
CA MET A 358 -16.98 -26.09 -29.98
C MET A 358 -17.19 -25.10 -28.83
N ALA A 359 -16.61 -25.36 -27.65
CA ALA A 359 -16.63 -24.44 -26.51
C ALA A 359 -16.07 -23.08 -26.93
N LEU A 360 -14.94 -23.05 -27.64
CA LEU A 360 -14.33 -21.82 -28.17
C LEU A 360 -15.28 -21.03 -29.07
N ARG A 361 -15.90 -21.69 -30.03
CA ARG A 361 -16.84 -21.04 -30.97
C ARG A 361 -18.07 -20.48 -30.25
N CYS A 362 -18.58 -21.20 -29.25
CA CYS A 362 -19.70 -20.74 -28.46
C CYS A 362 -19.33 -19.47 -27.66
N ILE A 363 -18.12 -19.42 -27.10
CA ILE A 363 -17.65 -18.26 -26.35
C ILE A 363 -17.47 -17.06 -27.28
N ASP A 364 -16.87 -17.24 -28.47
CA ASP A 364 -16.70 -16.17 -29.44
C ASP A 364 -18.06 -15.61 -29.90
N PHE A 365 -19.04 -16.49 -30.12
CA PHE A 365 -20.40 -16.08 -30.44
C PHE A 365 -21.05 -15.26 -29.34
N LEU A 366 -21.00 -15.75 -28.09
CA LEU A 366 -21.55 -15.05 -26.95
C LEU A 366 -20.91 -13.69 -26.69
N LEU A 367 -19.60 -13.55 -26.90
CA LEU A 367 -18.89 -12.29 -26.78
C LEU A 367 -19.30 -11.31 -27.88
N SER A 368 -19.46 -11.78 -29.11
CA SER A 368 -19.92 -10.94 -30.21
C SER A 368 -21.35 -10.44 -30.01
N GLU A 369 -22.28 -11.29 -29.56
CA GLU A 369 -23.65 -10.91 -29.21
C GLU A 369 -23.71 -9.92 -28.02
N ALA A 370 -22.81 -10.07 -27.05
CA ALA A 370 -22.72 -9.18 -25.90
C ALA A 370 -22.06 -7.83 -26.26
N GLY A 371 -21.59 -7.63 -27.50
CA GLY A 371 -20.88 -6.42 -27.94
C GLY A 371 -19.57 -6.17 -27.18
N ARG A 372 -18.93 -7.22 -26.69
CA ARG A 372 -17.66 -7.15 -25.94
C ARG A 372 -16.51 -7.58 -26.83
N ASP A 373 -15.62 -6.65 -27.13
CA ASP A 373 -14.36 -6.90 -27.83
C ASP A 373 -13.28 -7.37 -26.85
N LEU A 374 -13.38 -8.64 -26.43
CA LEU A 374 -12.38 -9.29 -25.58
C LEU A 374 -11.49 -10.17 -26.47
N LYS A 375 -10.19 -9.88 -26.50
CA LYS A 375 -9.22 -10.79 -27.12
C LYS A 375 -9.03 -12.01 -26.23
N ILE A 376 -9.29 -13.19 -26.77
CA ILE A 376 -9.10 -14.47 -26.09
C ILE A 376 -7.85 -15.14 -26.66
N LYS A 377 -7.02 -15.67 -25.78
CA LYS A 377 -5.90 -16.54 -26.15
C LYS A 377 -6.20 -17.95 -25.64
N SER A 378 -6.67 -18.82 -26.54
CA SER A 378 -7.04 -20.21 -26.21
C SER A 378 -5.93 -21.18 -26.56
N ASN A 379 -6.04 -22.40 -26.01
CA ASN A 379 -5.26 -23.55 -26.43
C ASN A 379 -5.58 -23.87 -27.90
N THR A 380 -4.57 -24.30 -28.66
CA THR A 380 -4.70 -24.68 -30.08
C THR A 380 -5.14 -26.11 -30.27
N GLU A 381 -4.79 -26.98 -29.32
CA GLU A 381 -5.12 -28.40 -29.33
C GLU A 381 -6.15 -28.68 -28.23
N PRO A 382 -7.08 -29.62 -28.47
CA PRO A 382 -8.04 -30.04 -27.45
C PRO A 382 -7.33 -30.79 -26.30
N PHE A 383 -7.81 -30.57 -25.07
CA PHE A 383 -7.34 -31.28 -23.89
C PHE A 383 -8.51 -31.98 -23.22
N SER A 384 -8.32 -33.20 -22.82
CA SER A 384 -9.31 -33.87 -22.00
C SER A 384 -9.40 -33.23 -20.61
N PHE A 385 -10.56 -33.34 -19.97
CA PHE A 385 -10.77 -32.94 -18.58
C PHE A 385 -9.64 -33.39 -17.63
N GLN A 386 -9.20 -34.65 -17.77
CA GLN A 386 -8.15 -35.23 -16.92
C GLN A 386 -6.79 -34.57 -17.16
N GLU A 387 -6.46 -34.19 -18.37
CA GLU A 387 -5.23 -33.48 -18.72
C GLU A 387 -5.26 -32.07 -18.16
N ILE A 388 -6.38 -31.35 -18.32
CA ILE A 388 -6.55 -30.02 -17.74
C ILE A 388 -6.40 -30.07 -16.22
N ALA A 389 -7.06 -31.02 -15.57
CA ALA A 389 -6.99 -31.18 -14.12
C ALA A 389 -5.54 -31.47 -13.63
N LYS A 390 -4.80 -32.32 -14.34
CA LYS A 390 -3.38 -32.60 -14.06
C LYS A 390 -2.49 -31.38 -14.25
N MET A 391 -2.66 -30.65 -15.37
CA MET A 391 -1.86 -29.46 -15.65
C MET A 391 -2.10 -28.35 -14.61
N VAL A 392 -3.37 -28.10 -14.25
CA VAL A 392 -3.72 -27.09 -13.24
C VAL A 392 -3.19 -27.49 -11.86
N SER A 393 -3.23 -28.78 -11.54
CA SER A 393 -2.66 -29.29 -10.27
C SER A 393 -1.12 -29.19 -10.22
N ALA A 394 -0.45 -29.47 -11.34
CA ALA A 394 1.00 -29.44 -11.43
C ALA A 394 1.58 -28.02 -11.50
N TYR A 395 0.83 -27.09 -12.12
CA TYR A 395 1.29 -25.73 -12.40
C TYR A 395 0.21 -24.69 -12.08
N PRO A 396 -0.29 -24.60 -10.84
CA PRO A 396 -1.43 -23.75 -10.47
C PRO A 396 -1.18 -22.27 -10.76
N GLU A 397 0.05 -21.81 -10.69
CA GLU A 397 0.44 -20.42 -10.95
C GLU A 397 0.23 -19.98 -12.42
N PHE A 398 0.33 -20.90 -13.39
CA PHE A 398 0.07 -20.59 -14.80
C PHE A 398 -1.42 -20.41 -15.12
N PHE A 399 -2.30 -20.96 -14.29
CA PHE A 399 -3.74 -20.96 -14.50
C PHE A 399 -4.51 -20.01 -13.58
N GLN A 400 -3.82 -19.23 -12.71
CA GLN A 400 -4.45 -18.32 -11.75
C GLN A 400 -5.39 -17.29 -12.42
N ASP A 401 -5.01 -16.83 -13.60
CA ASP A 401 -5.73 -15.81 -14.37
C ASP A 401 -6.40 -16.39 -15.63
N ALA A 402 -6.43 -17.70 -15.77
CA ALA A 402 -7.06 -18.35 -16.91
C ALA A 402 -8.54 -18.66 -16.62
N LEU A 403 -9.38 -18.42 -17.61
CA LEU A 403 -10.74 -18.93 -17.61
C LEU A 403 -10.72 -20.37 -18.11
N ILE A 404 -11.20 -21.31 -17.30
CA ILE A 404 -11.30 -22.73 -17.67
C ILE A 404 -12.76 -23.05 -17.95
N VAL A 405 -13.03 -23.49 -19.16
CA VAL A 405 -14.39 -23.90 -19.60
C VAL A 405 -14.34 -25.38 -19.95
N LEU A 406 -15.13 -26.15 -19.21
CA LEU A 406 -15.18 -27.60 -19.29
C LEU A 406 -16.53 -28.07 -19.84
N ASP A 407 -16.58 -29.26 -20.38
CA ASP A 407 -17.81 -29.89 -20.83
C ASP A 407 -18.75 -30.20 -19.65
N PRO A 408 -20.04 -30.39 -19.91
CA PRO A 408 -21.05 -30.61 -18.85
C PRO A 408 -20.78 -31.82 -17.95
N ASP A 409 -20.08 -32.83 -18.45
CA ASP A 409 -19.71 -34.03 -17.71
C ASP A 409 -18.72 -33.74 -16.57
N ALA A 410 -17.97 -32.63 -16.63
CA ALA A 410 -17.17 -32.13 -15.53
C ALA A 410 -18.02 -31.81 -14.29
N SER A 411 -19.32 -31.60 -14.45
CA SER A 411 -20.26 -31.35 -13.35
C SER A 411 -20.70 -32.58 -12.58
N THR A 412 -20.32 -33.79 -13.00
CA THR A 412 -20.61 -35.03 -12.29
C THR A 412 -19.94 -35.04 -10.91
N GLU A 413 -20.53 -35.75 -9.94
CA GLU A 413 -20.04 -35.77 -8.57
C GLU A 413 -18.59 -36.30 -8.47
N HIS A 414 -18.29 -37.33 -9.23
CA HIS A 414 -16.93 -37.90 -9.32
C HIS A 414 -15.89 -36.89 -9.85
N ASN A 415 -16.22 -36.15 -10.90
CA ASN A 415 -15.32 -35.18 -11.51
C ASN A 415 -15.16 -33.93 -10.63
N ARG A 416 -16.22 -33.50 -9.93
CA ARG A 416 -16.16 -32.42 -8.93
C ARG A 416 -15.23 -32.77 -7.78
N ASP A 417 -15.27 -34.01 -7.31
CA ASP A 417 -14.37 -34.45 -6.23
C ASP A 417 -12.91 -34.52 -6.69
N LEU A 418 -12.68 -34.88 -7.93
CA LEU A 418 -11.33 -34.85 -8.54
C LEU A 418 -10.79 -33.41 -8.66
N LEU A 419 -11.65 -32.45 -9.04
CA LEU A 419 -11.30 -31.03 -9.08
C LEU A 419 -11.05 -30.46 -7.68
N ARG A 420 -11.86 -30.84 -6.68
CA ARG A 420 -11.68 -30.43 -5.29
C ARG A 420 -10.42 -31.01 -4.65
N SER A 421 -10.14 -32.30 -4.91
CA SER A 421 -8.95 -32.98 -4.37
C SER A 421 -7.64 -32.37 -4.89
N ASN A 422 -7.67 -31.77 -6.07
CA ASN A 422 -6.52 -31.09 -6.69
C ASN A 422 -6.41 -29.61 -6.30
N HIS A 423 -7.12 -29.14 -5.26
CA HIS A 423 -7.08 -27.76 -4.75
C HIS A 423 -7.32 -26.69 -5.82
N LEU A 424 -8.15 -26.97 -6.83
CA LEU A 424 -8.49 -26.00 -7.88
C LEU A 424 -9.22 -24.80 -7.28
N LYS A 425 -8.51 -23.70 -7.14
CA LYS A 425 -9.08 -22.39 -6.74
C LYS A 425 -9.56 -21.59 -7.94
N THR A 426 -9.19 -22.00 -9.13
CA THR A 426 -9.59 -21.33 -10.37
C THR A 426 -11.07 -21.66 -10.65
N PRO A 427 -11.93 -20.64 -10.86
CA PRO A 427 -13.30 -20.89 -11.22
C PRO A 427 -13.39 -21.61 -12.56
N PHE A 428 -14.13 -22.71 -12.61
CA PHE A 428 -14.44 -23.41 -13.84
C PHE A 428 -15.94 -23.34 -14.10
N TYR A 429 -16.30 -23.35 -15.37
CA TYR A 429 -17.70 -23.21 -15.81
C TYR A 429 -18.06 -24.40 -16.69
N PRO A 430 -18.88 -25.35 -16.23
CA PRO A 430 -19.43 -26.37 -17.11
C PRO A 430 -20.46 -25.71 -18.02
N VAL A 431 -20.27 -25.85 -19.33
CA VAL A 431 -21.16 -25.26 -20.34
C VAL A 431 -21.96 -26.37 -21.02
N SER A 432 -23.28 -26.29 -20.92
CA SER A 432 -24.18 -27.20 -21.68
C SER A 432 -24.55 -26.58 -23.01
N TYR A 433 -24.16 -27.20 -24.10
CA TYR A 433 -24.47 -26.75 -25.47
C TYR A 433 -25.92 -26.99 -25.88
N THR A 434 -26.67 -27.81 -25.12
CA THR A 434 -28.06 -28.16 -25.46
C THR A 434 -29.04 -26.98 -25.27
N HIS A 435 -28.66 -25.89 -24.63
CA HIS A 435 -29.46 -24.69 -24.47
C HIS A 435 -29.06 -23.53 -25.39
N LEU A 436 -28.08 -23.71 -26.27
CA LEU A 436 -27.64 -22.72 -27.28
C LEU A 436 -28.28 -22.93 -28.69
N THR A 437 -29.26 -23.81 -28.79
CA THR A 437 -30.06 -23.94 -30.03
C THR A 437 -31.22 -22.96 -29.97
N LEU A 438 -31.03 -21.80 -30.68
CA LEU A 438 -32.01 -20.78 -31.09
C LEU A 438 -32.40 -19.77 -30.04
#